data_f5c0f7ccf532c5a5048be13b928caf15
#
_entry.id   f5c0f7ccf532c5a5048be13b928caf15
#
_cell.length_a   1.000
_cell.length_b   1.000
_cell.length_c   1.000
_cell.angle_alpha   90.00
_cell.angle_beta   90.00
_cell.angle_gamma   90.00
#
_symmetry.space_group_name_H-M   'P 1'
#
loop_
_entity.id
_entity.type
_entity.pdbx_description
1 polymer ?
#
loop_
_entity_poly.entity_id
_entity_poly.type
_entity_poly.pdbx_seq_one_letter_code
_entity_poly.pdbx_strand_id
1 'polypeptide(L)' 'MDIRIGIANSPREINFESSQTAAEVEQIVAHAFEKNETFIKLVDSKGKLYIVPVASFAYIEVGSESSRRVGFVA' A
#
# COMPACT_ATOMS: atom_id res chain seq x y z
N MET A 1 -3.42 -0.44 -10.25
CA MET A 1 -3.94 -0.62 -8.88
C MET A 1 -3.44 0.50 -8.00
N ASP A 2 -4.35 1.27 -7.46
CA ASP A 2 -3.99 2.39 -6.60
C ASP A 2 -3.58 1.93 -5.22
N ILE A 3 -2.47 2.45 -4.76
CA ILE A 3 -1.97 2.15 -3.41
C ILE A 3 -1.90 3.47 -2.65
N ARG A 4 -2.44 3.47 -1.44
CA ARG A 4 -2.37 4.64 -0.57
C ARG A 4 -1.90 4.19 0.80
N ILE A 5 -0.82 4.76 1.28
CA ILE A 5 -0.22 4.37 2.56
C ILE A 5 -0.28 5.54 3.52
N GLY A 6 -0.86 5.33 4.69
CA GLY A 6 -0.90 6.33 5.73
C GLY A 6 0.28 6.16 6.65
N ILE A 7 0.92 7.27 7.00
CA ILE A 7 2.10 7.28 7.85
C ILE A 7 1.69 7.82 9.22
N ALA A 8 2.10 7.14 10.26
CA ALA A 8 1.78 7.53 11.63
C ALA A 8 2.37 8.90 11.95
N ASN A 9 1.59 9.69 12.63
CA ASN A 9 2.01 11.04 13.05
C ASN A 9 2.34 11.98 11.91
N SER A 10 1.76 11.73 10.75
CA SER A 10 1.97 12.61 9.61
C SER A 10 0.64 12.80 8.89
N PRO A 11 0.32 14.01 8.46
CA PRO A 11 -0.91 14.23 7.71
C PRO A 11 -0.77 13.82 6.25
N ARG A 12 0.45 13.44 5.83
CA ARG A 12 0.68 13.08 4.45
C ARG A 12 0.45 11.62 4.22
N GLU A 13 0.07 11.29 3.01
CA GLU A 13 -0.08 9.91 2.58
C GLU A 13 0.81 9.69 1.39
N ILE A 14 1.26 8.46 1.21
CA ILE A 14 2.04 8.08 0.05
C ILE A 14 1.08 7.42 -0.92
N ASN A 15 0.97 7.97 -2.12
CA ASN A 15 0.06 7.45 -3.14
C ASN A 15 0.84 7.09 -4.38
N PHE A 16 0.54 5.95 -4.95
CA PHE A 16 1.14 5.58 -6.22
C PHE A 16 0.34 4.47 -6.90
N GLU A 17 0.63 4.28 -8.16
CA GLU A 17 -0.01 3.24 -8.94
C GLU A 17 0.94 2.05 -9.00
N SER A 18 0.44 0.86 -8.76
CA SER A 18 1.27 -0.34 -8.78
C SER A 18 0.79 -1.29 -9.85
N SER A 19 1.70 -2.01 -10.46
CA SER A 19 1.35 -3.06 -11.39
C SER A 19 1.11 -4.39 -10.67
N GLN A 20 1.35 -4.43 -9.37
CA GLN A 20 1.09 -5.64 -8.60
C GLN A 20 -0.39 -5.78 -8.30
N THR A 21 -0.85 -6.99 -8.05
CA THR A 21 -2.25 -7.21 -7.72
C THR A 21 -2.48 -6.91 -6.25
N ALA A 22 -3.73 -6.77 -5.88
CA ALA A 22 -4.10 -6.53 -4.49
C ALA A 22 -3.61 -7.67 -3.61
N ALA A 23 -3.71 -8.90 -4.11
CA ALA A 23 -3.26 -10.06 -3.34
C ALA A 23 -1.75 -10.03 -3.10
N GLU A 24 -0.99 -9.63 -4.12
CA GLU A 24 0.45 -9.55 -3.97
C GLU A 24 0.86 -8.50 -2.96
N VAL A 25 0.22 -7.33 -3.00
CA VAL A 25 0.52 -6.27 -2.05
C VAL A 25 0.13 -6.70 -0.65
N GLU A 26 -1.01 -7.33 -0.50
CA GLU A 26 -1.48 -7.80 0.78
C GLU A 26 -0.49 -8.79 1.38
N GLN A 27 0.04 -9.70 0.56
CA GLN A 27 1.00 -10.67 1.03
C GLN A 27 2.31 -10.04 1.47
N ILE A 28 2.77 -9.01 0.77
CA ILE A 28 3.98 -8.31 1.16
C ILE A 28 3.82 -7.68 2.53
N VAL A 29 2.68 -7.03 2.75
CA VAL A 29 2.42 -6.36 4.01
C VAL A 29 2.25 -7.39 5.14
N ALA A 30 1.46 -8.42 4.90
CA ALA A 30 1.22 -9.45 5.90
C ALA A 30 2.53 -10.15 6.29
N HIS A 31 3.37 -10.43 5.31
CA HIS A 31 4.65 -11.07 5.56
C HIS A 31 5.55 -10.20 6.45
N ALA A 32 5.56 -8.90 6.18
CA ALA A 32 6.37 -7.98 6.97
C ALA A 32 5.95 -7.99 8.44
N PHE A 33 4.64 -8.00 8.69
CA PHE A 33 4.15 -8.02 10.06
C PHE A 33 4.35 -9.38 10.71
N GLU A 34 4.15 -10.45 9.97
CA GLU A 34 4.33 -11.78 10.51
C GLU A 34 5.76 -12.08 10.90
N LYS A 35 6.70 -11.60 10.10
CA LYS A 35 8.12 -11.87 10.33
C LYS A 35 8.80 -10.76 11.12
N ASN A 36 8.04 -9.78 11.60
CA ASN A 36 8.61 -8.67 12.37
C ASN A 36 9.70 -7.93 11.61
N GLU A 37 9.48 -7.69 10.34
CA GLU A 37 10.44 -6.96 9.55
C GLU A 37 10.41 -5.49 9.91
N THR A 38 11.49 -4.78 9.64
CA THR A 38 11.59 -3.39 10.04
C THR A 38 11.03 -2.45 8.98
N PHE A 39 10.89 -2.90 7.76
CA PHE A 39 10.32 -2.05 6.72
C PHE A 39 9.58 -2.87 5.67
N ILE A 40 8.76 -2.18 4.91
CA ILE A 40 7.99 -2.76 3.82
C ILE A 40 8.48 -2.13 2.54
N LYS A 41 8.73 -2.93 1.49
CA LYS A 41 9.17 -2.42 0.20
C LYS A 41 8.09 -2.64 -0.83
N LEU A 42 7.74 -1.59 -1.55
CA LEU A 42 6.75 -1.66 -2.62
C LEU A 42 7.30 -0.95 -3.84
N VAL A 43 6.82 -1.34 -5.01
CA VAL A 43 7.31 -0.79 -6.26
C VAL A 43 6.13 -0.26 -7.07
N ASP A 44 6.26 0.91 -7.66
CA ASP A 44 5.16 1.45 -8.47
C ASP A 44 5.28 0.95 -9.91
N SER A 45 4.33 1.32 -10.74
CA SER A 45 4.28 0.83 -12.11
C SER A 45 5.42 1.35 -12.97
N LYS A 46 6.14 2.35 -12.49
CA LYS A 46 7.28 2.90 -13.21
C LYS A 46 8.61 2.40 -12.66
N GLY A 47 8.58 1.49 -11.73
CA GLY A 47 9.79 0.92 -11.15
C GLY A 47 10.37 1.68 -9.98
N LYS A 48 9.66 2.71 -9.49
CA LYS A 48 10.14 3.44 -8.35
C LYS A 48 9.92 2.63 -7.08
N LEU A 49 10.92 2.56 -6.23
CA LEU A 49 10.86 1.78 -5.01
C LEU A 49 10.46 2.65 -3.82
N TYR A 50 9.51 2.15 -3.04
CA TYR A 50 9.07 2.81 -1.83
C TYR A 50 9.43 1.92 -0.65
N ILE A 51 10.16 2.46 0.30
CA ILE A 51 10.54 1.72 1.50
C ILE A 51 9.90 2.44 2.68
N VAL A 52 9.01 1.75 3.36
CA VAL A 52 8.24 2.33 4.45
C VAL A 52 8.57 1.61 5.75
N PRO A 53 9.06 2.31 6.76
CA PRO A 53 9.34 1.67 8.04
C PRO A 53 8.06 1.16 8.67
N VAL A 54 8.08 -0.06 9.15
CA VAL A 54 6.90 -0.65 9.77
C VAL A 54 6.48 0.17 10.99
N ALA A 55 7.44 0.72 11.73
CA ALA A 55 7.13 1.53 12.89
C ALA A 55 6.35 2.80 12.56
N SER A 56 6.47 3.29 11.34
CA SER A 56 5.76 4.49 10.91
C SER A 56 4.53 4.19 10.08
N PHE A 57 4.25 2.93 9.85
CA PHE A 57 3.15 2.52 9.00
C PHE A 57 1.85 2.57 9.77
N ALA A 58 0.89 3.31 9.30
CA ALA A 58 -0.42 3.38 9.94
C ALA A 58 -1.45 2.51 9.26
N TYR A 59 -1.54 2.59 7.94
CA TYR A 59 -2.49 1.77 7.20
C TYR A 59 -2.12 1.74 5.73
N ILE A 60 -2.72 0.84 4.99
CA ILE A 60 -2.57 0.79 3.56
C ILE A 60 -3.92 0.50 2.94
N GLU A 61 -4.25 1.21 1.88
CA GLU A 61 -5.46 0.95 1.12
C GLU A 61 -5.03 0.51 -0.26
N VAL A 62 -5.58 -0.60 -0.72
CA VAL A 62 -5.27 -1.14 -2.01
C VAL A 62 -6.58 -1.29 -2.77
N GLY A 63 -6.68 -0.67 -3.91
CA GLY A 63 -7.92 -0.76 -4.64
C GLY A 63 -7.76 -0.50 -6.09
N SER A 64 -8.76 -0.93 -6.85
CA SER A 64 -8.81 -0.67 -8.24
C SER A 64 -9.80 0.45 -8.44
N GLU A 65 -9.51 1.34 -9.35
CA GLU A 65 -10.39 2.40 -9.59
C GLU A 65 -11.73 1.95 -9.95
N SER A 66 -11.85 0.91 -10.69
CA SER A 66 -13.13 0.43 -11.10
C SER A 66 -13.97 -0.08 -9.96
N SER A 67 -13.32 -0.64 -8.94
CA SER A 67 -14.07 -1.19 -7.86
C SER A 67 -14.60 -0.11 -6.97
N ARG A 68 -13.95 1.04 -6.95
CA ARG A 68 -14.35 1.99 -6.08
C ARG A 68 -15.55 2.64 -6.47
N ARG A 69 -15.73 2.87 -7.63
CA ARG A 69 -16.75 3.65 -7.95
C ARG A 69 -17.98 3.10 -8.04
N VAL A 70 -17.96 2.27 -8.42
CA VAL A 70 -19.13 1.83 -8.59
C VAL A 70 -20.00 1.65 -7.59
N GLY A 71 -19.71 1.80 -7.26
CA GLY A 71 -20.15 1.72 -6.52
C GLY A 71 -20.75 1.76 -5.81
N PHE A 72 -20.51 1.71 -5.54
CA PHE A 72 -20.76 1.73 -4.92
C PHE A 72 -21.43 2.49 -4.55
N VAL A 73 -21.48 2.88 -4.64
CA VAL A 73 -21.93 3.54 -4.41
C VAL A 73 -22.75 3.55 -4.07
N ALA A 74 -22.85 3.25 -3.90
CA ALA A 74 -23.45 3.21 -3.58
C ALA A 74 -23.57 3.08 -3.25
#